data_635f0311c89504a959d2bafb3a3b7466
#
_entry.id   635f0311c89504a959d2bafb3a3b7466
#
_cell.length_a   1.000
_cell.length_b   1.000
_cell.length_c   1.000
_cell.angle_alpha   90.00
_cell.angle_beta   90.00
_cell.angle_gamma   90.00
#
_symmetry.space_group_name_H-M   'P 1'
#
loop_
_entity.id
_entity.type
_entity.pdbx_description
1 polymer ?
#
loop_
_entity_poly.entity_id
_entity_poly.type
_entity_poly.pdbx_seq_one_letter_code
_entity_poly.pdbx_strand_id
1 'polypeptide(L)'
;MEGIFYFGDQLRWNLGFETPNIAGALVAVAIAFLLPFTSKIPDTKRRLLAFAVLLAVEILLWAVLTKTYSRGALVAAGICFICCNAFMFSRSESKCRILGIALAKAVAVSAILLYTGFANRISPEYINNDGSTSGRIALWTGGLKMVAQAPVYGWGVDKSGEEYINWYQDFSDERKYAGMVNSYLHVAVERGLPALFAALSILAFLFFADFRLWRKNGDLFALALGLALLSLCVSNIFSTLWIVSSIRYTGITVAAVSVIYAIFKGRKILAFAKIAILSIASAASICLCLYLAGLALQPKFISKHSDHITLAPNKPTDKRIAVIADKDTFGKYFGKTLRNAYVKAIPKAVLDVYYEIPENAEVYDKFIVTGKFAHTFQPPTSAKIVYINPIGNPPPPSGLTNATIYLSRFDIYNQNTKWINAAKKAKITHFFIETSSNQIPETTIQSEISNR
;
A
#
# COMPACT_ATOMS: atom_id res chain seq x y z
N MET A 1 23.37 19.06 4.97
CA MET A 1 24.06 17.81 4.61
C MET A 1 23.04 16.96 3.87
N GLU A 2 23.06 17.05 2.55
CA GLU A 2 22.25 16.17 1.71
C GLU A 2 22.74 14.71 1.89
N GLY A 3 21.88 13.81 2.25
CA GLY A 3 22.22 12.38 2.41
C GLY A 3 22.11 11.83 3.84
N ILE A 4 21.80 12.66 4.81
CA ILE A 4 21.64 12.25 6.21
C ILE A 4 20.33 12.82 6.74
N PHE A 5 19.51 11.97 7.35
CA PHE A 5 18.17 12.29 7.80
C PHE A 5 17.98 11.89 9.26
N TYR A 6 17.42 12.79 10.08
CA TYR A 6 17.03 12.49 11.45
C TYR A 6 15.62 11.88 11.48
N PHE A 7 15.49 10.72 12.12
CA PHE A 7 14.20 10.10 12.37
C PHE A 7 14.11 9.72 13.85
N GLY A 8 13.35 10.48 14.61
CA GLY A 8 13.40 10.44 16.08
C GLY A 8 14.80 10.82 16.56
N ASP A 9 15.36 10.09 17.51
CA ASP A 9 16.68 10.33 18.09
C ASP A 9 17.84 9.72 17.26
N GLN A 10 17.56 9.17 16.07
CA GLN A 10 18.56 8.45 15.27
C GLN A 10 18.87 9.13 13.95
N LEU A 11 20.16 9.28 13.69
CA LEU A 11 20.70 9.74 12.42
C LEU A 11 20.67 8.58 11.41
N ARG A 12 19.88 8.70 10.35
CA ARG A 12 19.74 7.68 9.30
C ARG A 12 20.31 8.17 7.98
N TRP A 13 21.04 7.30 7.31
CA TRP A 13 21.61 7.62 6.00
C TRP A 13 20.59 7.30 4.89
N ASN A 14 20.24 8.30 4.11
CA ASN A 14 19.43 8.15 2.91
C ASN A 14 20.25 8.17 1.60
N LEU A 15 21.57 8.43 1.68
CA LEU A 15 22.52 8.43 0.56
C LEU A 15 22.06 9.31 -0.64
N GLY A 16 21.35 10.40 -0.37
CA GLY A 16 20.79 11.27 -1.41
C GLY A 16 19.45 10.81 -1.98
N PHE A 17 18.90 9.68 -1.54
CA PHE A 17 17.55 9.23 -1.92
C PHE A 17 16.47 9.85 -1.02
N GLU A 18 15.22 9.82 -1.46
CA GLU A 18 14.08 10.40 -0.73
C GLU A 18 13.92 9.83 0.69
N THR A 19 14.21 8.55 0.88
CA THR A 19 14.10 7.89 2.19
C THR A 19 15.24 6.91 2.45
N PRO A 20 15.60 6.67 3.73
CA PRO A 20 16.59 5.65 4.09
C PRO A 20 16.18 4.23 3.69
N ASN A 21 14.88 3.94 3.52
CA ASN A 21 14.42 2.61 3.08
C ASN A 21 14.77 2.34 1.61
N ILE A 22 14.75 3.38 0.76
CA ILE A 22 15.17 3.29 -0.64
C ILE A 22 16.68 3.01 -0.71
N ALA A 23 17.47 3.81 0.00
CA ALA A 23 18.92 3.61 0.09
C ALA A 23 19.25 2.20 0.59
N GLY A 24 18.60 1.77 1.68
CA GLY A 24 18.78 0.43 2.23
C GLY A 24 18.45 -0.69 1.23
N ALA A 25 17.36 -0.57 0.49
CA ALA A 25 16.98 -1.56 -0.51
C ALA A 25 18.03 -1.68 -1.65
N LEU A 26 18.53 -0.56 -2.15
CA LEU A 26 19.57 -0.55 -3.19
C LEU A 26 20.90 -1.16 -2.69
N VAL A 27 21.29 -0.84 -1.45
CA VAL A 27 22.48 -1.44 -0.82
C VAL A 27 22.28 -2.94 -0.61
N ALA A 28 21.09 -3.39 -0.19
CA ALA A 28 20.79 -4.81 -0.04
C ALA A 28 20.86 -5.57 -1.37
N VAL A 29 20.42 -4.96 -2.48
CA VAL A 29 20.57 -5.50 -3.84
C VAL A 29 22.05 -5.64 -4.22
N ALA A 30 22.86 -4.63 -3.94
CA ALA A 30 24.30 -4.68 -4.22
C ALA A 30 25.00 -5.78 -3.40
N ILE A 31 24.67 -5.92 -2.11
CA ILE A 31 25.16 -7.02 -1.28
C ILE A 31 24.75 -8.36 -1.89
N ALA A 32 23.45 -8.56 -2.19
CA ALA A 32 22.91 -9.79 -2.74
C ALA A 32 23.62 -10.20 -4.05
N PHE A 33 23.92 -9.22 -4.91
CA PHE A 33 24.66 -9.45 -6.15
C PHE A 33 26.11 -9.91 -5.90
N LEU A 34 26.80 -9.38 -4.87
CA LEU A 34 28.18 -9.72 -4.56
C LEU A 34 28.33 -11.07 -3.86
N LEU A 35 27.35 -11.52 -3.10
CA LEU A 35 27.40 -12.73 -2.27
C LEU A 35 27.97 -13.98 -2.98
N PRO A 36 27.55 -14.35 -4.22
CA PRO A 36 28.08 -15.55 -4.87
C PRO A 36 29.60 -15.50 -5.13
N PHE A 37 30.10 -14.31 -5.44
CA PHE A 37 31.53 -14.12 -5.77
C PHE A 37 32.44 -14.12 -4.54
N THR A 38 31.89 -13.87 -3.37
CA THR A 38 32.59 -13.79 -2.09
C THR A 38 32.30 -15.00 -1.18
N SER A 39 31.54 -16.00 -1.66
CA SER A 39 31.21 -17.20 -0.91
C SER A 39 32.19 -18.39 -1.17
N LYS A 40 33.12 -18.23 -2.11
CA LYS A 40 34.11 -19.29 -2.43
C LYS A 40 35.47 -18.66 -2.65
N ILE A 41 36.49 -19.11 -1.87
CA ILE A 41 37.88 -18.69 -2.05
C ILE A 41 38.41 -19.25 -3.38
N PRO A 42 38.97 -18.42 -4.25
CA PRO A 42 39.53 -18.85 -5.52
C PRO A 42 40.90 -19.48 -5.34
N ASP A 43 41.27 -20.39 -6.26
CA ASP A 43 42.50 -21.17 -6.19
C ASP A 43 43.73 -20.45 -6.77
N THR A 44 43.58 -19.28 -7.39
CA THR A 44 44.71 -18.58 -8.03
C THR A 44 44.99 -17.22 -7.35
N LYS A 45 46.27 -16.83 -7.24
CA LYS A 45 46.71 -15.59 -6.59
C LYS A 45 46.03 -14.33 -7.18
N ARG A 46 45.85 -14.23 -8.51
CA ARG A 46 45.18 -13.09 -9.15
C ARG A 46 43.69 -12.98 -8.78
N ARG A 47 43.01 -14.13 -8.72
CA ARG A 47 41.58 -14.16 -8.30
C ARG A 47 41.44 -13.96 -6.79
N LEU A 48 42.46 -14.28 -6.01
CA LEU A 48 42.44 -14.02 -4.57
C LEU A 48 42.46 -12.52 -4.26
N LEU A 49 43.18 -11.68 -5.00
CA LEU A 49 43.17 -10.25 -4.86
C LEU A 49 41.76 -9.70 -5.20
N ALA A 50 41.18 -10.12 -6.33
CA ALA A 50 39.82 -9.70 -6.71
C ALA A 50 38.78 -10.14 -5.63
N PHE A 51 38.90 -11.35 -5.10
CA PHE A 51 38.07 -11.85 -4.00
C PHE A 51 38.20 -10.97 -2.74
N ALA A 52 39.43 -10.61 -2.34
CA ALA A 52 39.68 -9.77 -1.17
C ALA A 52 39.06 -8.37 -1.35
N VAL A 53 39.18 -7.78 -2.54
CA VAL A 53 38.56 -6.48 -2.86
C VAL A 53 37.03 -6.57 -2.82
N LEU A 54 36.43 -7.60 -3.45
CA LEU A 54 34.97 -7.78 -3.43
C LEU A 54 34.45 -8.03 -2.02
N LEU A 55 35.18 -8.80 -1.21
CA LEU A 55 34.82 -9.05 0.18
C LEU A 55 34.89 -7.75 1.02
N ALA A 56 35.94 -6.94 0.82
CA ALA A 56 36.04 -5.64 1.50
C ALA A 56 34.88 -4.70 1.11
N VAL A 57 34.51 -4.66 -0.17
CA VAL A 57 33.34 -3.89 -0.64
C VAL A 57 32.05 -4.43 -0.02
N GLU A 58 31.86 -5.75 0.02
CA GLU A 58 30.67 -6.36 0.65
C GLU A 58 30.56 -5.98 2.13
N ILE A 59 31.65 -6.08 2.90
CA ILE A 59 31.68 -5.69 4.32
C ILE A 59 31.35 -4.21 4.50
N LEU A 60 31.90 -3.34 3.64
CA LEU A 60 31.56 -1.92 3.65
C LEU A 60 30.08 -1.68 3.37
N LEU A 61 29.50 -2.39 2.40
CA LEU A 61 28.08 -2.29 2.10
C LEU A 61 27.21 -2.75 3.28
N TRP A 62 27.61 -3.79 4.02
CA TRP A 62 26.92 -4.16 5.26
C TRP A 62 26.97 -3.02 6.30
N ALA A 63 28.11 -2.36 6.47
CA ALA A 63 28.23 -1.23 7.37
C ALA A 63 27.33 -0.04 6.92
N VAL A 64 27.29 0.26 5.63
CA VAL A 64 26.41 1.29 5.07
C VAL A 64 24.94 0.92 5.28
N LEU A 65 24.58 -0.35 5.05
CA LEU A 65 23.21 -0.85 5.24
C LEU A 65 22.72 -0.62 6.66
N THR A 66 23.55 -0.90 7.67
CA THR A 66 23.18 -0.67 9.07
C THR A 66 22.94 0.81 9.37
N LYS A 67 23.68 1.74 8.75
CA LYS A 67 23.48 3.20 8.91
C LYS A 67 22.19 3.71 8.26
N THR A 68 21.58 2.97 7.34
CA THR A 68 20.24 3.31 6.84
C THR A 68 19.14 3.01 7.88
N TYR A 69 19.42 2.20 8.87
CA TYR A 69 18.44 1.69 9.85
C TYR A 69 17.17 1.10 9.20
N SER A 70 17.28 0.55 8.00
CA SER A 70 16.18 -0.10 7.29
C SER A 70 16.07 -1.57 7.67
N ARG A 71 15.13 -1.93 8.56
CA ARG A 71 14.89 -3.33 8.97
C ARG A 71 14.52 -4.22 7.79
N GLY A 72 13.66 -3.73 6.88
CA GLY A 72 13.24 -4.50 5.70
C GLY A 72 14.41 -4.83 4.76
N ALA A 73 15.31 -3.88 4.54
CA ALA A 73 16.51 -4.08 3.73
C ALA A 73 17.50 -5.04 4.40
N LEU A 74 17.66 -4.97 5.72
CA LEU A 74 18.49 -5.92 6.47
C LEU A 74 17.93 -7.35 6.35
N VAL A 75 16.62 -7.52 6.49
CA VAL A 75 15.97 -8.84 6.30
C VAL A 75 16.19 -9.35 4.88
N ALA A 76 16.07 -8.48 3.87
CA ALA A 76 16.31 -8.85 2.48
C ALA A 76 17.74 -9.32 2.24
N ALA A 77 18.74 -8.58 2.71
CA ALA A 77 20.15 -8.95 2.61
C ALA A 77 20.44 -10.24 3.39
N GLY A 78 19.87 -10.39 4.59
CA GLY A 78 20.01 -11.60 5.43
C GLY A 78 19.42 -12.85 4.76
N ILE A 79 18.24 -12.77 4.18
CA ILE A 79 17.63 -13.88 3.42
C ILE A 79 18.51 -14.24 2.22
N CYS A 80 19.00 -13.25 1.46
CA CYS A 80 19.90 -13.50 0.35
C CYS A 80 21.22 -14.14 0.80
N PHE A 81 21.77 -13.73 1.94
CA PHE A 81 22.95 -14.33 2.54
C PHE A 81 22.72 -15.82 2.89
N ILE A 82 21.62 -16.14 3.55
CA ILE A 82 21.26 -17.52 3.89
C ILE A 82 21.06 -18.36 2.62
N CYS A 83 20.28 -17.87 1.67
CA CYS A 83 20.00 -18.56 0.41
C CYS A 83 21.29 -18.80 -0.40
N CYS A 84 22.15 -17.78 -0.54
CA CYS A 84 23.42 -17.90 -1.24
C CYS A 84 24.29 -19.01 -0.64
N ASN A 85 24.50 -18.98 0.67
CA ASN A 85 25.34 -19.97 1.34
C ASN A 85 24.73 -21.37 1.28
N ALA A 86 23.41 -21.53 1.43
CA ALA A 86 22.72 -22.82 1.26
C ALA A 86 22.89 -23.37 -0.17
N PHE A 87 22.73 -22.53 -1.19
CA PHE A 87 22.91 -22.93 -2.58
C PHE A 87 24.36 -23.29 -2.88
N MET A 88 25.31 -22.50 -2.44
CA MET A 88 26.74 -22.81 -2.61
C MET A 88 27.15 -24.06 -1.86
N PHE A 89 26.67 -24.28 -0.63
CA PHE A 89 26.91 -25.46 0.17
C PHE A 89 26.37 -26.75 -0.48
N SER A 90 25.16 -26.70 -1.04
CA SER A 90 24.52 -27.86 -1.69
C SER A 90 25.33 -28.41 -2.88
N ARG A 91 26.18 -27.56 -3.49
CA ARG A 91 26.91 -27.89 -4.71
C ARG A 91 28.41 -28.03 -4.53
N SER A 92 28.94 -27.65 -3.38
CA SER A 92 30.38 -27.68 -3.13
C SER A 92 30.84 -29.01 -2.63
N GLU A 93 31.99 -29.44 -3.13
CA GLU A 93 32.75 -30.59 -2.58
C GLU A 93 33.40 -30.19 -1.24
N SER A 94 33.82 -28.91 -1.10
CA SER A 94 34.47 -28.41 0.12
C SER A 94 33.45 -27.69 1.03
N LYS A 95 32.50 -28.41 1.58
CA LYS A 95 31.43 -27.90 2.43
C LYS A 95 31.94 -27.11 3.64
N CYS A 96 32.99 -27.59 4.29
CA CYS A 96 33.60 -26.93 5.46
C CYS A 96 34.17 -25.54 5.12
N ARG A 97 34.75 -25.36 3.91
CA ARG A 97 35.27 -24.04 3.51
C ARG A 97 34.13 -23.01 3.33
N ILE A 98 33.03 -23.41 2.68
CA ILE A 98 31.88 -22.53 2.52
C ILE A 98 31.29 -22.19 3.87
N LEU A 99 31.10 -23.15 4.75
CA LEU A 99 30.59 -22.91 6.10
C LEU A 99 31.54 -21.99 6.91
N GLY A 100 32.83 -22.17 6.80
CA GLY A 100 33.83 -21.31 7.45
C GLY A 100 33.75 -19.85 6.98
N ILE A 101 33.64 -19.63 5.65
CA ILE A 101 33.48 -18.29 5.09
C ILE A 101 32.13 -17.66 5.53
N ALA A 102 31.05 -18.43 5.48
CA ALA A 102 29.74 -17.97 5.90
C ALA A 102 29.73 -17.57 7.38
N LEU A 103 30.37 -18.39 8.24
CA LEU A 103 30.48 -18.10 9.66
C LEU A 103 31.35 -16.87 9.93
N ALA A 104 32.50 -16.73 9.27
CA ALA A 104 33.34 -15.54 9.39
C ALA A 104 32.62 -14.27 8.98
N LYS A 105 31.86 -14.30 7.87
CA LYS A 105 31.01 -13.18 7.45
C LYS A 105 29.88 -12.89 8.43
N ALA A 106 29.21 -13.92 8.94
CA ALA A 106 28.14 -13.75 9.93
C ALA A 106 28.67 -13.07 11.21
N VAL A 107 29.85 -13.48 11.69
CA VAL A 107 30.52 -12.84 12.83
C VAL A 107 30.86 -11.37 12.52
N ALA A 108 31.42 -11.07 11.34
CA ALA A 108 31.73 -9.70 10.93
C ALA A 108 30.48 -8.82 10.85
N VAL A 109 29.39 -9.33 10.23
CA VAL A 109 28.11 -8.61 10.14
C VAL A 109 27.50 -8.38 11.52
N SER A 110 27.55 -9.41 12.41
CA SER A 110 27.05 -9.28 13.79
C SER A 110 27.84 -8.21 14.57
N ALA A 111 29.17 -8.17 14.42
CA ALA A 111 30.01 -7.14 15.03
C ALA A 111 29.63 -5.73 14.51
N ILE A 112 29.37 -5.58 13.20
CA ILE A 112 28.92 -4.32 12.62
C ILE A 112 27.55 -3.91 13.20
N LEU A 113 26.58 -4.83 13.31
CA LEU A 113 25.27 -4.57 13.86
C LEU A 113 25.35 -4.07 15.32
N LEU A 114 26.21 -4.69 16.12
CA LEU A 114 26.46 -4.27 17.51
C LEU A 114 27.13 -2.91 17.57
N TYR A 115 28.21 -2.70 16.82
CA TYR A 115 28.98 -1.45 16.81
C TYR A 115 28.15 -0.27 16.32
N THR A 116 27.26 -0.45 15.34
CA THR A 116 26.42 0.62 14.80
C THR A 116 25.17 0.91 15.64
N GLY A 117 24.90 0.13 16.69
CA GLY A 117 23.71 0.23 17.52
C GLY A 117 22.43 -0.26 16.84
N PHE A 118 22.54 -0.87 15.66
CA PHE A 118 21.37 -1.38 14.95
C PHE A 118 20.67 -2.53 15.72
N ALA A 119 21.42 -3.30 16.50
CA ALA A 119 20.92 -4.40 17.32
C ALA A 119 19.76 -3.97 18.23
N ASN A 120 19.82 -2.75 18.79
CA ASN A 120 18.75 -2.22 19.64
C ASN A 120 17.42 -2.06 18.89
N ARG A 121 17.46 -1.82 17.57
CA ARG A 121 16.26 -1.65 16.74
C ARG A 121 15.52 -2.95 16.38
N ILE A 122 16.20 -4.06 16.51
CA ILE A 122 15.61 -5.40 16.29
C ILE A 122 15.28 -6.12 17.59
N SER A 123 15.50 -5.47 18.74
CA SER A 123 15.10 -6.04 20.04
C SER A 123 13.56 -6.16 20.12
N PRO A 124 13.05 -7.20 20.77
CA PRO A 124 11.60 -7.39 20.95
C PRO A 124 10.94 -6.21 21.64
N GLU A 125 11.61 -5.61 22.60
CA GLU A 125 11.11 -4.44 23.34
C GLU A 125 10.91 -3.23 22.41
N TYR A 126 11.88 -2.94 21.55
CA TYR A 126 11.77 -1.86 20.57
C TYR A 126 10.64 -2.14 19.55
N ILE A 127 10.56 -3.38 19.03
CA ILE A 127 9.56 -3.75 18.01
C ILE A 127 8.15 -3.62 18.56
N ASN A 128 7.90 -4.02 19.80
CA ASN A 128 6.58 -3.97 20.43
C ASN A 128 6.10 -2.53 20.68
N ASN A 129 7.03 -1.61 20.95
CA ASN A 129 6.72 -0.20 21.22
C ASN A 129 6.80 0.69 19.95
N ASP A 130 7.16 0.12 18.79
CA ASP A 130 7.38 0.88 17.56
C ASP A 130 6.07 1.16 16.82
N GLY A 131 5.65 2.41 16.82
CA GLY A 131 4.48 2.88 16.08
C GLY A 131 4.53 2.60 14.57
N SER A 132 5.73 2.41 13.98
CA SER A 132 5.88 2.03 12.58
C SER A 132 5.44 0.58 12.32
N THR A 133 5.69 -0.33 13.25
CA THR A 133 5.29 -1.75 13.13
C THR A 133 3.77 -1.88 13.28
N SER A 134 3.20 -1.25 14.32
CA SER A 134 1.74 -1.27 14.54
C SER A 134 0.97 -0.65 13.36
N GLY A 135 1.49 0.46 12.80
CA GLY A 135 0.92 1.10 11.62
C GLY A 135 0.94 0.22 10.38
N ARG A 136 2.01 -0.55 10.17
CA ARG A 136 2.07 -1.50 9.04
C ARG A 136 1.06 -2.64 9.19
N ILE A 137 0.93 -3.20 10.39
CA ILE A 137 -0.05 -4.27 10.65
C ILE A 137 -1.46 -3.75 10.37
N ALA A 138 -1.80 -2.56 10.85
CA ALA A 138 -3.09 -1.94 10.59
C ALA A 138 -3.35 -1.72 9.09
N LEU A 139 -2.37 -1.15 8.37
CA LEU A 139 -2.42 -0.94 6.91
C LEU A 139 -2.57 -2.26 6.15
N TRP A 140 -1.79 -3.28 6.49
CA TRP A 140 -1.84 -4.56 5.79
C TRP A 140 -3.17 -5.27 6.04
N THR A 141 -3.67 -5.22 7.27
CA THR A 141 -5.00 -5.76 7.61
C THR A 141 -6.11 -5.05 6.82
N GLY A 142 -6.08 -3.71 6.77
CA GLY A 142 -7.04 -2.94 5.98
C GLY A 142 -6.88 -3.17 4.48
N GLY A 143 -5.65 -3.22 3.98
CA GLY A 143 -5.35 -3.49 2.58
C GLY A 143 -5.85 -4.87 2.12
N LEU A 144 -5.73 -5.91 2.94
CA LEU A 144 -6.30 -7.23 2.64
C LEU A 144 -7.82 -7.19 2.52
N LYS A 145 -8.50 -6.46 3.42
CA LYS A 145 -9.95 -6.22 3.32
C LYS A 145 -10.32 -5.52 2.02
N MET A 146 -9.55 -4.49 1.63
CA MET A 146 -9.74 -3.76 0.38
C MET A 146 -9.58 -4.66 -0.84
N VAL A 147 -8.57 -5.53 -0.88
CA VAL A 147 -8.37 -6.51 -1.96
C VAL A 147 -9.56 -7.44 -2.10
N ALA A 148 -10.10 -7.94 -0.99
CA ALA A 148 -11.25 -8.84 -1.04
C ALA A 148 -12.54 -8.16 -1.52
N GLN A 149 -12.69 -6.85 -1.28
CA GLN A 149 -13.85 -6.08 -1.76
C GLN A 149 -13.76 -5.68 -3.23
N ALA A 150 -12.55 -5.48 -3.76
CA ALA A 150 -12.35 -5.10 -5.15
C ALA A 150 -11.24 -5.95 -5.81
N PRO A 151 -11.41 -7.28 -5.93
CA PRO A 151 -10.33 -8.17 -6.31
C PRO A 151 -9.89 -8.02 -7.77
N VAL A 152 -10.76 -7.59 -8.68
CA VAL A 152 -10.47 -7.55 -10.12
C VAL A 152 -9.90 -6.21 -10.56
N TYR A 153 -10.56 -5.12 -10.24
CA TYR A 153 -10.19 -3.78 -10.73
C TYR A 153 -9.48 -2.93 -9.68
N GLY A 154 -9.47 -3.37 -8.42
CA GLY A 154 -8.93 -2.61 -7.30
C GLY A 154 -9.77 -1.38 -6.94
N TRP A 155 -9.16 -0.46 -6.19
CA TRP A 155 -9.78 0.79 -5.73
C TRP A 155 -9.39 2.02 -6.56
N GLY A 156 -8.54 1.84 -7.56
CA GLY A 156 -8.02 2.90 -8.43
C GLY A 156 -6.59 3.30 -8.09
N VAL A 157 -5.89 3.76 -9.13
CA VAL A 157 -4.47 4.17 -9.03
C VAL A 157 -4.35 5.41 -8.15
N ASP A 158 -3.34 5.45 -7.29
CA ASP A 158 -3.06 6.51 -6.32
C ASP A 158 -4.17 6.75 -5.28
N LYS A 159 -5.11 5.79 -5.13
CA LYS A 159 -6.24 5.87 -4.20
C LYS A 159 -6.06 5.05 -2.92
N SER A 160 -5.10 4.15 -2.87
CA SER A 160 -4.97 3.17 -1.79
C SER A 160 -4.87 3.78 -0.39
N GLY A 161 -4.12 4.87 -0.21
CA GLY A 161 -3.98 5.55 1.08
C GLY A 161 -5.24 6.29 1.49
N GLU A 162 -5.86 7.01 0.56
CA GLU A 162 -7.09 7.78 0.77
C GLU A 162 -8.26 6.86 1.13
N GLU A 163 -8.49 5.81 0.35
CA GLU A 163 -9.59 4.88 0.55
C GLU A 163 -9.40 4.03 1.82
N TYR A 164 -8.13 3.70 2.17
CA TYR A 164 -7.85 3.09 3.47
C TYR A 164 -8.26 3.99 4.64
N ILE A 165 -7.87 5.26 4.63
CA ILE A 165 -8.20 6.22 5.69
C ILE A 165 -9.72 6.39 5.79
N ASN A 166 -10.41 6.51 4.65
CA ASN A 166 -11.84 6.70 4.62
C ASN A 166 -12.63 5.52 5.17
N TRP A 167 -12.25 4.27 4.83
CA TRP A 167 -13.12 3.13 5.04
C TRP A 167 -12.61 2.08 6.02
N TYR A 168 -11.27 2.03 6.26
CA TYR A 168 -10.66 0.93 7.03
C TYR A 168 -9.79 1.36 8.20
N GLN A 169 -9.30 2.59 8.21
CA GLN A 169 -8.46 3.08 9.30
C GLN A 169 -9.26 3.14 10.61
N ASP A 170 -8.63 2.74 11.72
CA ASP A 170 -9.23 2.87 13.05
C ASP A 170 -9.61 4.34 13.34
N PHE A 171 -10.71 4.55 14.06
CA PHE A 171 -11.20 5.89 14.38
C PHE A 171 -10.22 6.70 15.22
N SER A 172 -9.48 6.04 16.10
CA SER A 172 -8.46 6.64 16.95
C SER A 172 -7.13 6.90 16.24
N ASP A 173 -6.90 6.32 15.06
CA ASP A 173 -5.67 6.51 14.30
C ASP A 173 -5.76 7.76 13.42
N GLU A 174 -4.96 8.78 13.73
CA GLU A 174 -4.89 10.06 12.99
C GLU A 174 -3.78 10.09 11.94
N ARG A 175 -3.00 9.01 11.81
CA ARG A 175 -1.88 8.97 10.86
C ARG A 175 -2.36 9.06 9.42
N LYS A 176 -1.62 9.79 8.60
CA LYS A 176 -1.88 9.91 7.16
C LYS A 176 -1.00 8.91 6.42
N TYR A 177 -1.60 8.12 5.55
CA TYR A 177 -0.93 7.12 4.76
C TYR A 177 -1.04 7.46 3.27
N ALA A 178 0.10 7.43 2.56
CA ALA A 178 0.13 7.62 1.11
C ALA A 178 -0.10 6.31 0.34
N GLY A 179 0.00 5.16 1.01
CA GLY A 179 -0.16 3.84 0.39
C GLY A 179 0.02 2.71 1.39
N MET A 180 0.06 1.46 0.94
CA MET A 180 -0.02 0.26 1.78
C MET A 180 1.30 -0.12 2.50
N VAL A 181 2.41 0.59 2.31
CA VAL A 181 3.75 0.26 2.85
C VAL A 181 4.15 -1.20 2.59
N ASN A 182 3.68 -1.74 1.47
CA ASN A 182 3.96 -3.04 0.90
C ASN A 182 3.62 -2.96 -0.59
N SER A 183 4.60 -3.11 -1.48
CA SER A 183 4.38 -2.92 -2.93
C SER A 183 3.38 -3.91 -3.53
N TYR A 184 3.36 -5.14 -3.06
CA TYR A 184 2.45 -6.16 -3.58
C TYR A 184 1.00 -5.88 -3.19
N LEU A 185 0.80 -5.55 -1.92
CA LEU A 185 -0.51 -5.17 -1.41
C LEU A 185 -0.99 -3.87 -2.05
N HIS A 186 -0.08 -2.91 -2.27
CA HIS A 186 -0.38 -1.66 -2.97
C HIS A 186 -0.89 -1.91 -4.39
N VAL A 187 -0.18 -2.75 -5.18
CA VAL A 187 -0.64 -3.13 -6.53
C VAL A 187 -1.98 -3.86 -6.49
N ALA A 188 -2.16 -4.80 -5.55
CA ALA A 188 -3.42 -5.53 -5.42
C ALA A 188 -4.60 -4.63 -5.03
N VAL A 189 -4.37 -3.67 -4.13
CA VAL A 189 -5.39 -2.70 -3.72
C VAL A 189 -5.73 -1.74 -4.85
N GLU A 190 -4.74 -1.21 -5.56
CA GLU A 190 -4.99 -0.18 -6.58
C GLU A 190 -5.46 -0.73 -7.92
N ARG A 191 -4.91 -1.87 -8.34
CA ARG A 191 -5.09 -2.41 -9.69
C ARG A 191 -5.71 -3.83 -9.72
N GLY A 192 -6.01 -4.38 -8.54
CA GLY A 192 -6.58 -5.70 -8.39
C GLY A 192 -5.57 -6.86 -8.48
N LEU A 193 -6.07 -8.05 -8.21
CA LEU A 193 -5.29 -9.30 -8.24
C LEU A 193 -4.75 -9.68 -9.62
N PRO A 194 -5.43 -9.41 -10.77
CA PRO A 194 -4.86 -9.71 -12.07
C PRO A 194 -3.54 -8.98 -12.35
N ALA A 195 -3.42 -7.72 -11.93
CA ALA A 195 -2.18 -6.96 -12.08
C ALA A 195 -1.07 -7.50 -11.18
N LEU A 196 -1.40 -7.84 -9.93
CA LEU A 196 -0.45 -8.49 -9.01
C LEU A 196 -0.01 -9.85 -9.54
N PHE A 197 -0.94 -10.67 -10.04
CA PHE A 197 -0.66 -11.97 -10.63
C PHE A 197 0.34 -11.87 -11.79
N ALA A 198 0.13 -10.94 -12.71
CA ALA A 198 1.05 -10.72 -13.84
C ALA A 198 2.47 -10.32 -13.34
N ALA A 199 2.54 -9.37 -12.40
CA ALA A 199 3.83 -8.94 -11.83
C ALA A 199 4.57 -10.08 -11.12
N LEU A 200 3.89 -10.84 -10.27
CA LEU A 200 4.48 -11.99 -9.56
C LEU A 200 4.91 -13.09 -10.52
N SER A 201 4.13 -13.36 -11.57
CA SER A 201 4.48 -14.37 -12.59
C SER A 201 5.78 -14.03 -13.31
N ILE A 202 5.96 -12.75 -13.68
CA ILE A 202 7.19 -12.27 -14.32
C ILE A 202 8.39 -12.40 -13.35
N LEU A 203 8.26 -11.93 -12.12
CA LEU A 203 9.33 -11.98 -11.12
C LEU A 203 9.75 -13.42 -10.81
N ALA A 204 8.78 -14.31 -10.60
CA ALA A 204 9.04 -15.73 -10.35
C ALA A 204 9.69 -16.38 -11.57
N PHE A 205 9.23 -16.06 -12.79
CA PHE A 205 9.85 -16.57 -14.01
C PHE A 205 11.34 -16.20 -14.10
N LEU A 206 11.69 -14.95 -13.88
CA LEU A 206 13.07 -14.48 -13.91
C LEU A 206 13.92 -15.17 -12.83
N PHE A 207 13.42 -15.21 -11.60
CA PHE A 207 14.11 -15.87 -10.48
C PHE A 207 14.39 -17.35 -10.77
N PHE A 208 13.36 -18.13 -11.15
CA PHE A 208 13.53 -19.54 -11.48
C PHE A 208 14.40 -19.75 -12.70
N ALA A 209 14.39 -18.83 -13.63
CA ALA A 209 15.24 -18.83 -14.79
C ALA A 209 16.72 -18.70 -14.42
N ASP A 210 17.09 -17.76 -13.58
CA ASP A 210 18.46 -17.54 -13.11
C ASP A 210 18.92 -18.66 -12.20
N PHE A 211 18.06 -19.09 -11.28
CA PHE A 211 18.33 -20.22 -10.41
C PHE A 211 18.62 -21.53 -11.18
N ARG A 212 17.86 -21.79 -12.26
CA ARG A 212 18.09 -22.94 -13.12
C ARG A 212 19.42 -22.87 -13.87
N LEU A 213 19.84 -21.68 -14.34
CA LEU A 213 21.16 -21.51 -14.96
C LEU A 213 22.28 -21.83 -14.00
N TRP A 214 22.19 -21.29 -12.80
CA TRP A 214 23.14 -21.62 -11.74
C TRP A 214 23.14 -23.11 -11.42
N ARG A 215 21.97 -23.71 -11.21
CA ARG A 215 21.85 -25.12 -10.84
C ARG A 215 22.41 -26.03 -11.92
N LYS A 216 22.27 -25.71 -13.20
CA LYS A 216 22.76 -26.52 -14.31
C LYS A 216 24.27 -26.35 -14.54
N ASN A 217 24.76 -25.13 -14.58
CA ASN A 217 26.07 -24.78 -15.08
C ASN A 217 27.05 -24.29 -13.98
N GLY A 218 26.60 -24.10 -12.74
CA GLY A 218 27.41 -23.48 -11.67
C GLY A 218 27.66 -21.98 -11.89
N ASP A 219 26.78 -21.32 -12.67
CA ASP A 219 26.97 -19.96 -13.13
C ASP A 219 26.70 -18.96 -11.99
N LEU A 220 27.80 -18.40 -11.44
CA LEU A 220 27.72 -17.47 -10.29
C LEU A 220 27.05 -16.15 -10.67
N PHE A 221 27.17 -15.72 -11.94
CA PHE A 221 26.53 -14.48 -12.39
C PHE A 221 25.00 -14.63 -12.43
N ALA A 222 24.50 -15.78 -12.92
CA ALA A 222 23.06 -16.08 -12.86
C ALA A 222 22.55 -16.14 -11.41
N LEU A 223 23.32 -16.75 -10.49
CA LEU A 223 22.96 -16.75 -9.08
C LEU A 223 22.92 -15.33 -8.50
N ALA A 224 23.88 -14.46 -8.86
CA ALA A 224 23.93 -13.08 -8.43
C ALA A 224 22.72 -12.27 -8.89
N LEU A 225 22.30 -12.45 -10.14
CA LEU A 225 21.07 -11.82 -10.67
C LEU A 225 19.81 -12.31 -9.94
N GLY A 226 19.68 -13.62 -9.75
CA GLY A 226 18.56 -14.21 -9.01
C GLY A 226 18.48 -13.71 -7.56
N LEU A 227 19.62 -13.59 -6.86
CA LEU A 227 19.65 -13.05 -5.50
C LEU A 227 19.37 -11.56 -5.46
N ALA A 228 19.83 -10.77 -6.45
CA ALA A 228 19.48 -9.36 -6.57
C ALA A 228 17.96 -9.16 -6.76
N LEU A 229 17.32 -9.98 -7.60
CA LEU A 229 15.86 -10.00 -7.75
C LEU A 229 15.18 -10.39 -6.44
N LEU A 230 15.67 -11.42 -5.75
CA LEU A 230 15.15 -11.86 -4.45
C LEU A 230 15.23 -10.73 -3.42
N SER A 231 16.36 -10.02 -3.36
CA SER A 231 16.53 -8.86 -2.46
C SER A 231 15.52 -7.76 -2.73
N LEU A 232 15.29 -7.41 -4.00
CA LEU A 232 14.24 -6.46 -4.40
C LEU A 232 12.85 -6.96 -3.95
N CYS A 233 12.53 -8.23 -4.22
CA CYS A 233 11.25 -8.81 -3.85
C CYS A 233 11.01 -8.73 -2.34
N VAL A 234 11.97 -9.12 -1.52
CA VAL A 234 11.84 -9.08 -0.05
C VAL A 234 11.76 -7.64 0.47
N SER A 235 12.56 -6.71 -0.05
CA SER A 235 12.51 -5.30 0.34
C SER A 235 11.14 -4.67 0.07
N ASN A 236 10.48 -5.06 -1.00
CA ASN A 236 9.16 -4.59 -1.41
C ASN A 236 8.01 -5.10 -0.52
N ILE A 237 8.22 -6.13 0.30
CA ILE A 237 7.25 -6.55 1.33
C ILE A 237 7.13 -5.49 2.43
N PHE A 238 8.24 -4.85 2.78
CA PHE A 238 8.31 -3.92 3.93
C PHE A 238 8.17 -2.44 3.58
N SER A 239 8.05 -2.10 2.30
CA SER A 239 7.88 -0.72 1.84
C SER A 239 7.25 -0.68 0.45
N THR A 240 6.57 0.41 0.11
CA THR A 240 6.01 0.63 -1.24
C THR A 240 7.11 1.19 -2.16
N LEU A 241 8.10 0.36 -2.50
CA LEU A 241 9.28 0.81 -3.24
C LEU A 241 9.07 0.86 -4.76
N TRP A 242 8.13 0.09 -5.31
CA TRP A 242 7.88 0.02 -6.77
C TRP A 242 7.38 1.32 -7.38
N ILE A 243 6.79 2.19 -6.59
CA ILE A 243 6.40 3.53 -7.05
C ILE A 243 7.62 4.46 -7.21
N VAL A 244 8.74 4.14 -6.54
CA VAL A 244 9.96 4.95 -6.57
C VAL A 244 10.77 4.66 -7.84
N SER A 245 11.09 5.70 -8.60
CA SER A 245 11.76 5.59 -9.90
C SER A 245 13.10 4.86 -9.83
N SER A 246 13.95 5.16 -8.83
CA SER A 246 15.25 4.52 -8.66
C SER A 246 15.16 2.99 -8.45
N ILE A 247 14.23 2.53 -7.65
CA ILE A 247 13.98 1.10 -7.42
C ILE A 247 13.39 0.44 -8.66
N ARG A 248 12.42 1.11 -9.31
CA ARG A 248 11.79 0.60 -10.53
C ARG A 248 12.81 0.43 -11.65
N TYR A 249 13.68 1.42 -11.90
CA TYR A 249 14.74 1.31 -12.89
C TYR A 249 15.76 0.24 -12.53
N THR A 250 16.15 0.11 -11.26
CA THR A 250 17.03 -0.97 -10.82
C THR A 250 16.40 -2.35 -11.10
N GLY A 251 15.11 -2.53 -10.75
CA GLY A 251 14.38 -3.76 -11.02
C GLY A 251 14.29 -4.09 -12.52
N ILE A 252 13.97 -3.11 -13.36
CA ILE A 252 13.92 -3.25 -14.81
C ILE A 252 15.32 -3.63 -15.37
N THR A 253 16.38 -2.97 -14.88
CA THR A 253 17.75 -3.25 -15.33
C THR A 253 18.17 -4.68 -14.96
N VAL A 254 17.95 -5.11 -13.72
CA VAL A 254 18.26 -6.49 -13.29
C VAL A 254 17.47 -7.50 -14.11
N ALA A 255 16.17 -7.24 -14.33
CA ALA A 255 15.31 -8.10 -15.14
C ALA A 255 15.79 -8.18 -16.61
N ALA A 256 16.11 -7.04 -17.23
CA ALA A 256 16.60 -7.00 -18.60
C ALA A 256 17.93 -7.75 -18.75
N VAL A 257 18.87 -7.54 -17.81
CA VAL A 257 20.15 -8.27 -17.80
C VAL A 257 19.92 -9.75 -17.62
N SER A 258 19.01 -10.20 -16.75
CA SER A 258 18.64 -11.61 -16.57
C SER A 258 18.11 -12.22 -17.87
N VAL A 259 17.21 -11.53 -18.57
CA VAL A 259 16.65 -11.99 -19.86
C VAL A 259 17.75 -12.10 -20.92
N ILE A 260 18.52 -11.03 -21.12
CA ILE A 260 19.59 -10.97 -22.11
C ILE A 260 20.61 -12.08 -21.83
N TYR A 261 21.05 -12.22 -20.58
CA TYR A 261 22.00 -13.25 -20.17
C TYR A 261 21.47 -14.66 -20.41
N ALA A 262 20.20 -14.89 -20.12
CA ALA A 262 19.55 -16.16 -20.38
C ALA A 262 19.51 -16.53 -21.87
N ILE A 263 19.27 -15.54 -22.76
CA ILE A 263 19.26 -15.73 -24.21
C ILE A 263 20.65 -16.10 -24.70
N PHE A 264 21.69 -15.36 -24.30
CA PHE A 264 23.08 -15.62 -24.70
C PHE A 264 23.58 -16.99 -24.27
N LYS A 265 23.09 -17.57 -23.18
CA LYS A 265 23.45 -18.91 -22.71
C LYS A 265 22.66 -20.05 -23.38
N GLY A 266 21.91 -19.78 -24.47
CA GLY A 266 21.32 -20.77 -25.37
C GLY A 266 20.29 -21.71 -24.71
N ARG A 267 19.24 -21.18 -24.12
CA ARG A 267 18.20 -22.00 -23.45
C ARG A 267 17.28 -22.71 -24.44
N LYS A 268 17.02 -23.99 -24.21
CA LYS A 268 16.00 -24.74 -24.97
C LYS A 268 14.59 -24.27 -24.55
N ILE A 269 13.70 -24.02 -25.50
CA ILE A 269 12.32 -23.55 -25.32
C ILE A 269 11.51 -24.39 -24.32
N LEU A 270 11.70 -25.72 -24.31
CA LEU A 270 11.01 -26.61 -23.39
C LEU A 270 11.31 -26.36 -21.91
N ALA A 271 12.49 -25.82 -21.60
CA ALA A 271 12.88 -25.45 -20.25
C ALA A 271 12.13 -24.20 -19.76
N PHE A 272 11.80 -23.28 -20.68
CA PHE A 272 10.99 -22.10 -20.36
C PHE A 272 9.55 -22.46 -20.01
N ALA A 273 8.92 -23.40 -20.70
CA ALA A 273 7.55 -23.83 -20.43
C ALA A 273 7.37 -24.34 -18.98
N LYS A 274 8.31 -25.17 -18.49
CA LYS A 274 8.24 -25.67 -17.10
C LYS A 274 8.42 -24.54 -16.06
N ILE A 275 9.31 -23.59 -16.33
CA ILE A 275 9.52 -22.43 -15.46
C ILE A 275 8.27 -21.54 -15.46
N ALA A 276 7.69 -21.29 -16.63
CA ALA A 276 6.46 -20.50 -16.76
C ALA A 276 5.30 -21.11 -15.96
N ILE A 277 5.07 -22.42 -16.08
CA ILE A 277 4.01 -23.12 -15.32
C ILE A 277 4.22 -22.97 -13.81
N LEU A 278 5.46 -23.16 -13.32
CA LEU A 278 5.76 -23.03 -11.90
C LEU A 278 5.55 -21.60 -11.42
N SER A 279 5.96 -20.61 -12.22
CA SER A 279 5.81 -19.20 -11.90
C SER A 279 4.34 -18.78 -11.82
N ILE A 280 3.53 -19.23 -12.78
CA ILE A 280 2.08 -18.98 -12.82
C ILE A 280 1.41 -19.62 -11.60
N ALA A 281 1.73 -20.88 -11.29
CA ALA A 281 1.16 -21.58 -10.14
C ALA A 281 1.51 -20.88 -8.81
N SER A 282 2.76 -20.43 -8.64
CA SER A 282 3.21 -19.70 -7.45
C SER A 282 2.47 -18.37 -7.32
N ALA A 283 2.35 -17.60 -8.40
CA ALA A 283 1.64 -16.33 -8.40
C ALA A 283 0.13 -16.50 -8.10
N ALA A 284 -0.50 -17.51 -8.68
CA ALA A 284 -1.92 -17.83 -8.43
C ALA A 284 -2.15 -18.19 -6.96
N SER A 285 -1.27 -18.99 -6.36
CA SER A 285 -1.35 -19.38 -4.95
C SER A 285 -1.25 -18.16 -4.03
N ILE A 286 -0.31 -17.23 -4.28
CA ILE A 286 -0.16 -16.00 -3.48
C ILE A 286 -1.41 -15.13 -3.61
N CYS A 287 -1.92 -14.90 -4.82
CA CYS A 287 -3.13 -14.10 -5.03
C CYS A 287 -4.35 -14.71 -4.32
N LEU A 288 -4.50 -16.03 -4.41
CA LEU A 288 -5.58 -16.74 -3.71
C LEU A 288 -5.46 -16.60 -2.18
N CYS A 289 -4.26 -16.76 -1.62
CA CYS A 289 -4.03 -16.58 -0.17
C CYS A 289 -4.37 -15.15 0.28
N LEU A 290 -3.97 -14.13 -0.48
CA LEU A 290 -4.29 -12.73 -0.16
C LEU A 290 -5.81 -12.49 -0.20
N TYR A 291 -6.49 -13.03 -1.20
CA TYR A 291 -7.95 -12.93 -1.33
C TYR A 291 -8.68 -13.59 -0.16
N LEU A 292 -8.34 -14.84 0.15
CA LEU A 292 -8.96 -15.58 1.26
C LEU A 292 -8.69 -14.92 2.61
N ALA A 293 -7.46 -14.43 2.85
CA ALA A 293 -7.13 -13.68 4.06
C ALA A 293 -7.97 -12.39 4.16
N GLY A 294 -8.14 -11.69 3.04
CA GLY A 294 -9.00 -10.51 2.97
C GLY A 294 -10.45 -10.82 3.29
N LEU A 295 -11.02 -11.88 2.75
CA LEU A 295 -12.39 -12.32 3.05
C LEU A 295 -12.58 -12.65 4.54
N ALA A 296 -11.61 -13.33 5.16
CA ALA A 296 -11.66 -13.66 6.59
C ALA A 296 -11.65 -12.42 7.51
N LEU A 297 -11.07 -11.31 7.03
CA LEU A 297 -10.90 -10.07 7.78
C LEU A 297 -11.98 -9.03 7.50
N GLN A 298 -12.96 -9.29 6.60
CA GLN A 298 -13.96 -8.30 6.17
C GLN A 298 -14.72 -7.66 7.33
N PRO A 299 -14.90 -6.34 7.32
CA PRO A 299 -15.82 -5.67 8.23
C PRO A 299 -17.26 -6.04 7.86
N LYS A 300 -18.08 -6.37 8.88
CA LYS A 300 -19.47 -6.81 8.66
C LYS A 300 -20.41 -5.71 8.16
N PHE A 301 -20.01 -4.45 8.28
CA PHE A 301 -20.90 -3.29 8.03
C PHE A 301 -20.48 -2.43 6.83
N ILE A 302 -19.37 -2.73 6.14
CA ILE A 302 -18.91 -2.00 4.96
C ILE A 302 -18.86 -2.94 3.76
N SER A 303 -19.51 -2.54 2.66
CA SER A 303 -19.46 -3.23 1.39
C SER A 303 -19.16 -2.25 0.26
N LYS A 304 -18.22 -2.57 -0.63
CA LYS A 304 -17.95 -1.80 -1.83
C LYS A 304 -18.67 -2.43 -3.02
N HIS A 305 -19.42 -1.60 -3.75
CA HIS A 305 -20.01 -1.91 -5.04
C HIS A 305 -19.24 -1.20 -6.16
N SER A 306 -19.64 -1.39 -7.41
CA SER A 306 -18.99 -0.77 -8.57
C SER A 306 -19.08 0.77 -8.54
N ASP A 307 -20.22 1.29 -8.14
CA ASP A 307 -20.62 2.69 -8.19
C ASP A 307 -20.76 3.35 -6.81
N HIS A 308 -20.89 2.57 -5.72
CA HIS A 308 -21.08 3.11 -4.37
C HIS A 308 -20.47 2.25 -3.28
N ILE A 309 -20.49 2.76 -2.06
CA ILE A 309 -20.08 2.06 -0.84
C ILE A 309 -21.27 2.03 0.11
N THR A 310 -21.63 0.83 0.59
CA THR A 310 -22.72 0.63 1.53
C THR A 310 -22.21 0.50 2.96
N LEU A 311 -22.80 1.26 3.88
CA LEU A 311 -22.69 1.05 5.32
C LEU A 311 -24.01 0.43 5.81
N ALA A 312 -23.97 -0.82 6.26
CA ALA A 312 -25.15 -1.54 6.72
C ALA A 312 -25.16 -1.68 8.25
N PRO A 313 -26.31 -1.50 8.92
CA PRO A 313 -26.41 -1.75 10.35
C PRO A 313 -26.35 -3.26 10.65
N ASN A 314 -26.00 -3.61 11.90
CA ASN A 314 -25.96 -5.02 12.34
C ASN A 314 -27.34 -5.70 12.33
N LYS A 315 -28.42 -4.92 12.38
CA LYS A 315 -29.79 -5.44 12.29
C LYS A 315 -30.38 -5.13 10.91
N PRO A 316 -31.08 -6.06 10.29
CA PRO A 316 -31.76 -5.82 9.02
C PRO A 316 -32.69 -4.61 9.10
N THR A 317 -32.75 -3.80 8.05
CA THR A 317 -33.65 -2.66 7.92
C THR A 317 -33.96 -2.42 6.45
N ASP A 318 -35.19 -2.00 6.18
CA ASP A 318 -35.64 -1.63 4.82
C ASP A 318 -35.38 -0.16 4.51
N LYS A 319 -35.01 0.65 5.53
CA LYS A 319 -34.73 2.08 5.35
C LYS A 319 -33.38 2.29 4.70
N ARG A 320 -33.35 3.13 3.66
CA ARG A 320 -32.14 3.44 2.92
C ARG A 320 -31.94 4.94 2.77
N ILE A 321 -30.70 5.39 2.99
CA ILE A 321 -30.28 6.77 2.83
C ILE A 321 -29.18 6.81 1.78
N ALA A 322 -29.37 7.62 0.74
CA ALA A 322 -28.29 7.89 -0.23
C ALA A 322 -27.50 9.13 0.18
N VAL A 323 -26.19 9.04 0.16
CA VAL A 323 -25.28 10.19 0.29
C VAL A 323 -24.61 10.41 -1.05
N ILE A 324 -24.91 11.52 -1.69
CA ILE A 324 -24.27 11.94 -2.95
C ILE A 324 -23.16 12.92 -2.59
N ALA A 325 -21.92 12.39 -2.56
CA ALA A 325 -20.77 13.08 -2.00
C ALA A 325 -19.93 13.77 -3.07
N ASP A 326 -19.83 15.09 -2.99
CA ASP A 326 -18.84 15.85 -3.75
C ASP A 326 -17.51 15.87 -2.99
N LYS A 327 -16.49 15.17 -3.52
CA LYS A 327 -15.17 15.09 -2.89
C LYS A 327 -14.50 16.45 -2.71
N ASP A 328 -14.76 17.39 -3.60
CA ASP A 328 -14.17 18.74 -3.52
C ASP A 328 -14.76 19.53 -2.36
N THR A 329 -16.04 19.34 -2.04
CA THR A 329 -16.74 20.00 -0.93
C THR A 329 -16.40 19.41 0.44
N PHE A 330 -16.17 18.10 0.53
CA PHE A 330 -15.95 17.42 1.80
C PHE A 330 -14.49 17.23 2.18
N GLY A 331 -13.59 17.41 1.22
CA GLY A 331 -12.17 17.13 1.40
C GLY A 331 -11.84 15.62 1.37
N LYS A 332 -10.55 15.36 1.43
CA LYS A 332 -9.93 14.05 1.14
C LYS A 332 -10.39 12.91 2.06
N TYR A 333 -10.82 13.21 3.30
CA TYR A 333 -11.13 12.21 4.32
C TYR A 333 -12.59 12.17 4.73
N PHE A 334 -13.46 12.56 3.83
CA PHE A 334 -14.92 12.59 4.07
C PHE A 334 -15.47 11.23 4.53
N GLY A 335 -15.06 10.13 3.93
CA GLY A 335 -15.53 8.79 4.28
C GLY A 335 -15.28 8.42 5.75
N LYS A 336 -14.15 8.84 6.33
CA LYS A 336 -13.85 8.62 7.76
C LYS A 336 -14.85 9.38 8.65
N THR A 337 -15.13 10.64 8.34
CA THR A 337 -16.11 11.47 9.07
C THR A 337 -17.51 10.88 8.96
N LEU A 338 -17.92 10.47 7.77
CA LEU A 338 -19.22 9.84 7.53
C LEU A 338 -19.35 8.52 8.29
N ARG A 339 -18.35 7.68 8.24
CA ARG A 339 -18.32 6.40 8.94
C ARG A 339 -18.36 6.57 10.46
N ASN A 340 -17.63 7.56 11.00
CA ASN A 340 -17.67 7.90 12.43
C ASN A 340 -19.08 8.36 12.85
N ALA A 341 -19.68 9.28 12.08
CA ALA A 341 -21.03 9.75 12.31
C ALA A 341 -22.04 8.60 12.25
N TYR A 342 -21.90 7.71 11.27
CA TYR A 342 -22.76 6.54 11.11
C TYR A 342 -22.71 5.59 12.32
N VAL A 343 -21.52 5.23 12.77
CA VAL A 343 -21.35 4.32 13.93
C VAL A 343 -21.90 4.94 15.22
N LYS A 344 -21.68 6.25 15.45
CA LYS A 344 -22.15 6.96 16.63
C LYS A 344 -23.68 7.21 16.62
N ALA A 345 -24.30 7.27 15.45
CA ALA A 345 -25.73 7.48 15.31
C ALA A 345 -26.60 6.28 15.74
N ILE A 346 -26.01 5.09 16.01
CA ILE A 346 -26.75 3.84 16.22
C ILE A 346 -27.74 3.61 15.07
N PRO A 347 -27.27 3.40 13.86
CA PRO A 347 -28.05 3.54 12.65
C PRO A 347 -29.17 2.49 12.54
N LYS A 348 -30.34 2.96 12.09
CA LYS A 348 -31.52 2.16 11.75
C LYS A 348 -31.77 2.12 10.23
N ALA A 349 -30.83 2.60 9.44
CA ALA A 349 -30.92 2.68 8.00
C ALA A 349 -29.63 2.17 7.33
N VAL A 350 -29.74 1.64 6.13
CA VAL A 350 -28.59 1.39 5.24
C VAL A 350 -28.17 2.73 4.64
N LEU A 351 -26.89 3.01 4.61
CA LEU A 351 -26.33 4.24 4.04
C LEU A 351 -25.51 3.86 2.79
N ASP A 352 -25.95 4.32 1.64
CA ASP A 352 -25.24 4.14 0.36
C ASP A 352 -24.56 5.45 -0.06
N VAL A 353 -23.24 5.40 -0.23
CA VAL A 353 -22.40 6.57 -0.53
C VAL A 353 -21.99 6.55 -1.98
N TYR A 354 -22.45 7.51 -2.73
CA TYR A 354 -22.18 7.71 -4.15
C TYR A 354 -21.25 8.90 -4.36
N TYR A 355 -20.36 8.80 -5.32
CA TYR A 355 -19.54 9.93 -5.81
C TYR A 355 -20.04 10.49 -7.15
N GLU A 356 -21.14 9.94 -7.64
CA GLU A 356 -21.89 10.35 -8.82
C GLU A 356 -23.38 10.25 -8.51
N ILE A 357 -24.24 10.78 -9.38
CA ILE A 357 -25.68 10.69 -9.17
C ILE A 357 -26.13 9.24 -9.42
N PRO A 358 -26.83 8.59 -8.47
CA PRO A 358 -27.29 7.22 -8.65
C PRO A 358 -28.38 7.13 -9.72
N GLU A 359 -28.35 6.06 -10.52
CA GLU A 359 -29.35 5.80 -11.56
C GLU A 359 -30.73 5.47 -10.98
N ASN A 360 -30.78 4.77 -9.83
CA ASN A 360 -32.01 4.31 -9.17
C ASN A 360 -32.29 5.10 -7.89
N ALA A 361 -32.81 6.31 -8.02
CA ALA A 361 -33.10 7.17 -6.87
C ALA A 361 -34.38 6.77 -6.09
N GLU A 362 -35.29 6.01 -6.69
CA GLU A 362 -36.61 5.68 -6.10
C GLU A 362 -36.56 4.77 -4.88
N VAL A 363 -35.46 4.07 -4.65
CA VAL A 363 -35.29 3.12 -3.54
C VAL A 363 -34.91 3.77 -2.21
N TYR A 364 -34.70 5.09 -2.18
CA TYR A 364 -34.20 5.81 -1.01
C TYR A 364 -35.28 6.65 -0.33
N ASP A 365 -35.37 6.54 0.99
CA ASP A 365 -36.26 7.35 1.82
C ASP A 365 -35.73 8.77 2.03
N LYS A 366 -34.40 8.92 1.98
CA LYS A 366 -33.72 10.17 2.26
C LYS A 366 -32.44 10.31 1.43
N PHE A 367 -32.18 11.55 1.02
CA PHE A 367 -30.93 11.93 0.33
C PHE A 367 -30.15 12.94 1.14
N ILE A 368 -28.83 12.77 1.21
CA ILE A 368 -27.87 13.77 1.68
C ILE A 368 -27.02 14.17 0.49
N VAL A 369 -27.20 15.37 -0.02
CA VAL A 369 -26.59 15.85 -1.27
C VAL A 369 -25.64 17.00 -0.99
N THR A 370 -24.46 16.96 -1.59
CA THR A 370 -23.38 17.85 -1.24
C THR A 370 -22.79 18.57 -2.44
N GLY A 371 -22.28 19.77 -2.22
CA GLY A 371 -21.51 20.55 -3.18
C GLY A 371 -22.22 20.72 -4.53
N LYS A 372 -21.50 20.41 -5.62
CA LYS A 372 -21.97 20.60 -7.00
C LYS A 372 -23.18 19.76 -7.39
N PHE A 373 -23.38 18.62 -6.72
CA PHE A 373 -24.53 17.77 -7.03
C PHE A 373 -25.85 18.37 -6.59
N ALA A 374 -25.83 19.35 -5.70
CA ALA A 374 -27.05 20.01 -5.18
C ALA A 374 -27.90 20.69 -6.25
N HIS A 375 -27.31 21.16 -7.34
CA HIS A 375 -28.07 21.84 -8.42
C HIS A 375 -28.43 20.90 -9.58
N THR A 376 -27.80 19.76 -9.70
CA THR A 376 -28.03 18.81 -10.81
C THR A 376 -28.90 17.63 -10.41
N PHE A 377 -28.92 17.28 -9.13
CA PHE A 377 -29.72 16.17 -8.64
C PHE A 377 -31.17 16.55 -8.43
N GLN A 378 -32.08 15.82 -9.04
CA GLN A 378 -33.52 15.95 -8.86
C GLN A 378 -34.05 14.75 -8.10
N PRO A 379 -34.40 14.91 -6.80
CA PRO A 379 -34.90 13.81 -6.00
C PRO A 379 -36.33 13.41 -6.38
N PRO A 380 -36.74 12.16 -6.06
CA PRO A 380 -38.15 11.80 -6.05
C PRO A 380 -38.96 12.72 -5.11
N THR A 381 -40.17 13.06 -5.49
CA THR A 381 -41.06 14.01 -4.74
C THR A 381 -41.41 13.53 -3.34
N SER A 382 -41.35 12.22 -3.07
CA SER A 382 -41.64 11.59 -1.77
C SER A 382 -40.47 11.59 -0.81
N ALA A 383 -39.23 11.72 -1.28
CA ALA A 383 -38.04 11.58 -0.45
C ALA A 383 -37.70 12.84 0.34
N LYS A 384 -37.18 12.67 1.54
CA LYS A 384 -36.55 13.76 2.31
C LYS A 384 -35.19 14.10 1.72
N ILE A 385 -34.88 15.40 1.63
CA ILE A 385 -33.59 15.85 1.11
C ILE A 385 -32.85 16.73 2.10
N VAL A 386 -31.55 16.52 2.20
CA VAL A 386 -30.63 17.32 3.01
C VAL A 386 -29.52 17.85 2.10
N TYR A 387 -29.50 19.15 1.89
CA TYR A 387 -28.41 19.80 1.17
C TYR A 387 -27.34 20.27 2.15
N ILE A 388 -26.08 19.89 1.89
CA ILE A 388 -24.96 20.30 2.73
C ILE A 388 -23.91 21.02 1.89
N ASN A 389 -23.61 22.28 2.23
CA ASN A 389 -22.73 23.17 1.47
C ASN A 389 -23.00 23.11 -0.04
N PRO A 390 -24.25 23.37 -0.46
CA PRO A 390 -24.64 23.26 -1.86
C PRO A 390 -23.96 24.32 -2.72
N ILE A 391 -23.47 23.92 -3.90
CA ILE A 391 -22.83 24.78 -4.89
C ILE A 391 -23.75 24.89 -6.11
N GLY A 392 -23.83 26.08 -6.70
CA GLY A 392 -24.64 26.36 -7.87
C GLY A 392 -26.01 27.01 -7.54
N ASN A 393 -26.94 26.97 -8.49
CA ASN A 393 -28.25 27.55 -8.30
C ASN A 393 -29.18 26.57 -7.56
N PRO A 394 -29.98 27.05 -6.59
CA PRO A 394 -30.98 26.21 -5.93
C PRO A 394 -32.05 25.74 -6.94
N PRO A 395 -32.65 24.56 -6.73
CA PRO A 395 -33.78 24.12 -7.53
C PRO A 395 -34.99 25.05 -7.30
N PRO A 396 -36.05 25.00 -8.16
CA PRO A 396 -37.25 25.76 -7.96
C PRO A 396 -37.92 25.44 -6.61
N PRO A 397 -38.70 26.34 -6.02
CA PRO A 397 -39.31 26.19 -4.69
C PRO A 397 -40.12 24.91 -4.50
N SER A 398 -40.72 24.38 -5.57
CA SER A 398 -41.45 23.10 -5.57
C SER A 398 -40.52 21.90 -5.32
N GLY A 399 -39.26 21.96 -5.74
CA GLY A 399 -38.26 20.94 -5.52
C GLY A 399 -37.61 21.00 -4.13
N LEU A 400 -37.95 22.00 -3.31
CA LEU A 400 -37.40 22.17 -1.97
C LEU A 400 -38.40 21.81 -0.85
N THR A 401 -39.58 21.34 -1.15
CA THR A 401 -40.70 21.20 -0.18
C THR A 401 -40.37 20.31 1.02
N ASN A 402 -39.51 19.29 0.84
CA ASN A 402 -39.07 18.36 1.89
C ASN A 402 -37.58 18.51 2.20
N ALA A 403 -37.02 19.70 2.00
CA ALA A 403 -35.58 19.90 2.12
C ALA A 403 -35.16 20.54 3.45
N THR A 404 -33.98 20.15 3.92
CA THR A 404 -33.21 20.85 4.96
C THR A 404 -31.91 21.35 4.36
N ILE A 405 -31.47 22.54 4.67
CA ILE A 405 -30.26 23.12 4.08
C ILE A 405 -29.27 23.48 5.17
N TYR A 406 -28.04 22.99 5.04
CA TYR A 406 -26.89 23.34 5.89
C TYR A 406 -25.89 24.17 5.07
N LEU A 407 -25.51 25.32 5.58
CA LEU A 407 -24.62 26.28 4.92
C LEU A 407 -23.38 26.54 5.78
N SER A 408 -22.19 26.51 5.20
CA SER A 408 -20.99 26.92 5.90
C SER A 408 -20.94 28.43 6.10
N ARG A 409 -20.58 28.91 7.30
CA ARG A 409 -20.36 30.32 7.58
C ARG A 409 -19.18 30.92 6.78
N PHE A 410 -18.27 30.08 6.32
CA PHE A 410 -17.07 30.53 5.58
C PHE A 410 -17.29 30.68 4.07
N ASP A 411 -18.44 30.25 3.53
CA ASP A 411 -18.75 30.49 2.14
C ASP A 411 -19.27 31.95 1.96
N ILE A 412 -18.29 32.84 1.79
CA ILE A 412 -18.48 34.32 1.84
C ILE A 412 -19.05 34.84 0.55
N TYR A 413 -19.11 34.04 -0.54
CA TYR A 413 -19.45 34.57 -1.87
C TYR A 413 -20.79 34.06 -2.41
N ASN A 414 -21.81 34.96 -2.39
CA ASN A 414 -23.04 34.94 -3.21
C ASN A 414 -23.86 33.64 -3.33
N GLN A 415 -23.28 32.46 -3.11
CA GLN A 415 -23.96 31.16 -3.23
C GLN A 415 -24.89 30.92 -2.04
N ASN A 416 -24.44 31.19 -0.82
CA ASN A 416 -25.27 31.09 0.38
C ASN A 416 -26.50 32.00 0.29
N THR A 417 -26.33 33.21 -0.22
CA THR A 417 -27.46 34.16 -0.38
C THR A 417 -28.54 33.61 -1.30
N LYS A 418 -28.19 32.97 -2.41
CA LYS A 418 -29.16 32.36 -3.32
C LYS A 418 -29.93 31.23 -2.64
N TRP A 419 -29.22 30.35 -1.91
CA TRP A 419 -29.84 29.23 -1.20
C TRP A 419 -30.67 29.67 0.01
N ILE A 420 -30.25 30.70 0.76
CA ILE A 420 -31.04 31.32 1.83
C ILE A 420 -32.33 31.90 1.28
N ASN A 421 -32.26 32.65 0.18
CA ASN A 421 -33.43 33.24 -0.45
C ASN A 421 -34.41 32.18 -0.98
N ALA A 422 -33.87 31.09 -1.57
CA ALA A 422 -34.66 29.95 -1.99
C ALA A 422 -35.35 29.25 -0.81
N ALA A 423 -34.61 29.01 0.30
CA ALA A 423 -35.18 28.44 1.52
C ALA A 423 -36.30 29.28 2.11
N LYS A 424 -36.08 30.59 2.23
CA LYS A 424 -37.11 31.54 2.69
C LYS A 424 -38.36 31.52 1.80
N LYS A 425 -38.16 31.52 0.48
CA LYS A 425 -39.28 31.48 -0.50
C LYS A 425 -40.03 30.14 -0.43
N ALA A 426 -39.34 29.03 -0.20
CA ALA A 426 -39.94 27.71 -0.04
C ALA A 426 -40.47 27.45 1.39
N LYS A 427 -40.25 28.35 2.34
CA LYS A 427 -40.58 28.22 3.77
C LYS A 427 -39.99 26.99 4.43
N ILE A 428 -38.76 26.65 4.08
CA ILE A 428 -38.03 25.48 4.62
C ILE A 428 -36.96 25.90 5.62
N THR A 429 -36.52 24.93 6.43
CA THR A 429 -35.50 25.14 7.46
C THR A 429 -34.10 25.21 6.86
N HIS A 430 -33.31 26.20 7.29
CA HIS A 430 -31.90 26.30 6.97
C HIS A 430 -31.07 26.55 8.24
N PHE A 431 -29.88 26.02 8.26
CA PHE A 431 -28.94 26.09 9.40
C PHE A 431 -27.57 26.57 8.93
N PHE A 432 -26.87 27.28 9.81
CA PHE A 432 -25.47 27.61 9.60
C PHE A 432 -24.58 26.61 10.35
N ILE A 433 -23.59 26.08 9.66
CA ILE A 433 -22.61 25.19 10.23
C ILE A 433 -21.36 26.00 10.59
N GLU A 434 -20.96 25.92 11.84
CA GLU A 434 -19.68 26.49 12.26
C GLU A 434 -18.57 25.52 11.91
N THR A 435 -17.80 25.84 10.88
CA THR A 435 -16.61 25.09 10.50
C THR A 435 -15.43 26.04 10.34
N SER A 436 -14.30 25.67 10.91
CA SER A 436 -13.01 26.34 10.66
C SER A 436 -12.39 25.95 9.30
N SER A 437 -13.03 25.06 8.58
CA SER A 437 -12.63 24.55 7.26
C SER A 437 -13.89 24.11 6.50
N ASN A 438 -13.77 23.84 5.19
CA ASN A 438 -14.86 23.28 4.37
C ASN A 438 -15.35 21.89 4.80
N GLN A 439 -14.94 21.41 5.98
CA GLN A 439 -15.34 20.11 6.51
C GLN A 439 -16.69 20.21 7.22
N ILE A 440 -17.56 19.24 6.95
CA ILE A 440 -18.85 19.13 7.62
C ILE A 440 -18.62 18.55 9.02
N PRO A 441 -19.21 19.15 10.07
CA PRO A 441 -19.13 18.59 11.40
C PRO A 441 -19.74 17.19 11.44
N GLU A 442 -19.06 16.27 12.09
CA GLU A 442 -19.54 14.90 12.31
C GLU A 442 -20.92 14.88 12.98
N THR A 443 -21.15 15.82 13.91
CA THR A 443 -22.43 15.99 14.63
C THR A 443 -23.60 16.31 13.69
N THR A 444 -23.39 17.09 12.63
CA THR A 444 -24.43 17.41 11.64
C THR A 444 -24.83 16.16 10.87
N ILE A 445 -23.87 15.37 10.42
CA ILE A 445 -24.13 14.09 9.73
C ILE A 445 -24.82 13.12 10.68
N GLN A 446 -24.35 13.02 11.91
CA GLN A 446 -24.92 12.15 12.94
C GLN A 446 -26.40 12.49 13.21
N SER A 447 -26.74 13.76 13.34
CA SER A 447 -28.14 14.18 13.56
C SER A 447 -29.02 13.80 12.37
N GLU A 448 -28.53 13.94 11.14
CA GLU A 448 -29.30 13.61 9.94
C GLU A 448 -29.47 12.09 9.70
N ILE A 449 -28.51 11.28 10.16
CA ILE A 449 -28.64 9.81 10.12
C ILE A 449 -29.55 9.31 11.25
N SER A 450 -29.53 9.97 12.42
CA SER A 450 -30.33 9.58 13.60
C SER A 450 -31.79 10.06 13.52
N ASN A 451 -32.03 11.21 12.87
CA ASN A 451 -33.35 11.81 12.79
C ASN A 451 -34.31 10.94 11.95
N ARG A 452 -35.43 10.60 12.55
CA ARG A 452 -36.54 9.80 12.02
C ARG A 452 -37.31 10.50 10.90
#